data_074cb00f13dbeec713bbfb608a819027
#
_entry.id   074cb00f13dbeec713bbfb608a819027
#
_cell.length_a   1.000
_cell.length_b   1.000
_cell.length_c   1.000
_cell.angle_alpha   90.00
_cell.angle_beta   90.00
_cell.angle_gamma   90.00
#
_symmetry.space_group_name_H-M   'P 1'
#
loop_
_entity.id
_entity.type
_entity.pdbx_description
1 polymer ?
#
loop_
_entity_poly.entity_id
_entity_poly.type
_entity_poly.pdbx_seq_one_letter_code
_entity_poly.pdbx_strand_id
1 'polypeptide(L)'
;GETEPNTLDYSVVKSYWKKADPSIMGPYMMDGFGFPDSAGRFRFRAESGIVQQLIHKAKVDTTGAVLDLGSGVGYWAEFFALKFNKVIAVEASTPLYETMARRCSSYDNFTAIHDDVLSFQPEGRFSLIFLGGLLMYLNEEDVVALLRKLKSFLSPGGIILCRESTVRNGTITRDGDYQAVYRSVPTYLGLFNGCDLAVVQTCLNVPYILMQMGCELIRKWKENVPGNLQMVPVVGHLAYWGLRLGNPWVTRIPSLMGIDFPELTNHFFLLHSGSQPHDSDKNQT
;
A
#
# COMPACT_ATOMS: atom_id res chain seq x y z
N GLY A 1 -14.83 13.78 28.96
CA GLY A 1 -13.61 14.22 28.31
C GLY A 1 -13.57 13.61 26.94
N GLU A 2 -13.62 14.43 25.92
CA GLU A 2 -13.32 14.03 24.55
C GLU A 2 -11.87 13.59 24.55
N THR A 3 -11.62 12.31 24.30
CA THR A 3 -10.26 11.82 24.00
C THR A 3 -9.87 12.48 22.69
N GLU A 4 -8.83 13.32 22.72
CA GLU A 4 -8.22 13.84 21.50
C GLU A 4 -7.95 12.64 20.55
N PRO A 5 -8.23 12.80 19.24
CA PRO A 5 -7.94 11.72 18.30
C PRO A 5 -6.43 11.42 18.42
N ASN A 6 -6.09 10.17 18.67
CA ASN A 6 -4.70 9.70 18.70
C ASN A 6 -4.03 10.06 17.37
N THR A 7 -3.29 11.16 17.36
CA THR A 7 -2.51 11.60 16.21
C THR A 7 -1.16 10.90 16.20
N LEU A 8 -0.69 10.55 15.01
CA LEU A 8 0.65 9.97 14.83
C LEU A 8 1.73 10.99 15.22
N ASP A 9 2.74 10.53 15.92
CA ASP A 9 3.98 11.26 16.10
C ASP A 9 4.94 10.91 14.93
N TYR A 10 5.11 11.85 14.03
CA TYR A 10 5.97 11.65 12.85
C TYR A 10 7.44 11.41 13.21
N SER A 11 7.91 11.83 14.38
CA SER A 11 9.26 11.53 14.83
C SER A 11 9.43 10.02 15.10
N VAL A 12 8.40 9.40 15.67
CA VAL A 12 8.34 7.96 15.93
C VAL A 12 8.22 7.19 14.61
N VAL A 13 7.30 7.59 13.73
CA VAL A 13 7.14 6.96 12.40
C VAL A 13 8.46 7.00 11.62
N LYS A 14 9.09 8.15 11.54
CA LYS A 14 10.39 8.31 10.85
C LYS A 14 11.51 7.51 11.51
N SER A 15 11.56 7.48 12.85
CA SER A 15 12.55 6.70 13.60
C SER A 15 12.40 5.20 13.34
N TYR A 16 11.17 4.68 13.26
CA TYR A 16 10.90 3.29 12.96
C TYR A 16 11.49 2.90 11.58
N TRP A 17 11.14 3.66 10.54
CA TRP A 17 11.61 3.37 9.18
C TRP A 17 13.10 3.64 8.97
N LYS A 18 13.69 4.55 9.75
CA LYS A 18 15.14 4.82 9.72
C LYS A 18 15.98 3.65 10.25
N LYS A 19 15.39 2.82 11.13
CA LYS A 19 16.01 1.62 11.70
C LYS A 19 15.74 0.35 10.89
N ALA A 20 14.95 0.44 9.82
CA ALA A 20 14.61 -0.68 8.97
C ALA A 20 15.88 -1.28 8.35
N ASP A 21 15.97 -2.62 8.36
CA ASP A 21 17.07 -3.34 7.69
C ASP A 21 16.59 -3.87 6.33
N PRO A 22 17.00 -3.22 5.23
CA PRO A 22 16.56 -3.63 3.90
C PRO A 22 17.09 -5.01 3.46
N SER A 23 18.13 -5.54 4.12
CA SER A 23 18.74 -6.82 3.75
C SER A 23 17.83 -8.02 4.04
N ILE A 24 16.91 -7.86 5.02
CA ILE A 24 15.95 -8.88 5.42
C ILE A 24 14.54 -8.59 4.92
N MET A 25 14.36 -7.47 4.22
CA MET A 25 13.06 -7.02 3.75
C MET A 25 12.83 -7.44 2.30
N GLY A 26 11.85 -8.32 2.10
CA GLY A 26 11.26 -8.58 0.81
C GLY A 26 10.33 -7.44 0.38
N PRO A 27 9.46 -7.68 -0.62
CA PRO A 27 8.57 -6.66 -1.18
C PRO A 27 7.66 -5.95 -0.17
N TYR A 28 7.37 -6.57 0.97
CA TYR A 28 6.41 -6.07 1.97
C TYR A 28 7.03 -5.80 3.34
N MET A 29 8.36 -5.86 3.44
CA MET A 29 9.09 -5.57 4.67
C MET A 29 8.60 -6.37 5.88
N MET A 30 8.32 -7.66 5.67
CA MET A 30 7.79 -8.58 6.68
C MET A 30 8.87 -9.56 7.08
N ASP A 31 9.32 -9.48 8.32
CA ASP A 31 10.21 -10.45 8.93
C ASP A 31 9.62 -11.01 10.24
N GLY A 32 10.31 -11.95 10.83
CA GLY A 32 9.97 -12.50 12.15
C GLY A 32 8.74 -13.42 12.20
N PHE A 33 8.12 -13.73 11.05
CA PHE A 33 6.97 -14.63 10.96
C PHE A 33 7.32 -16.05 10.53
N GLY A 34 8.56 -16.31 10.13
CA GLY A 34 9.03 -17.63 9.72
C GLY A 34 8.43 -18.15 8.41
N PHE A 35 7.93 -17.26 7.55
CA PHE A 35 7.40 -17.64 6.24
C PHE A 35 8.52 -18.10 5.29
N PRO A 36 8.18 -18.92 4.25
CA PRO A 36 9.11 -19.19 3.17
C PRO A 36 9.58 -17.91 2.48
N ASP A 37 10.84 -17.84 2.05
CA ASP A 37 11.40 -16.69 1.32
C ASP A 37 10.62 -16.35 0.05
N SER A 38 9.95 -17.35 -0.53
CA SER A 38 9.11 -17.17 -1.72
C SER A 38 7.76 -16.48 -1.44
N ALA A 39 7.31 -16.43 -0.18
CA ALA A 39 5.96 -15.95 0.16
C ALA A 39 5.72 -14.50 -0.28
N GLY A 40 6.65 -13.59 0.02
CA GLY A 40 6.59 -12.19 -0.41
C GLY A 40 6.61 -12.04 -1.92
N ARG A 41 7.43 -12.83 -2.63
CA ARG A 41 7.50 -12.80 -4.11
C ARG A 41 6.21 -13.29 -4.76
N PHE A 42 5.61 -14.36 -4.26
CA PHE A 42 4.32 -14.86 -4.75
C PHE A 42 3.20 -13.84 -4.55
N ARG A 43 3.15 -13.23 -3.36
CA ARG A 43 2.18 -12.18 -3.09
C ARG A 43 2.40 -10.99 -4.01
N PHE A 44 3.62 -10.51 -4.17
CA PHE A 44 3.93 -9.38 -5.05
C PHE A 44 3.54 -9.67 -6.51
N ARG A 45 3.82 -10.88 -7.01
CA ARG A 45 3.40 -11.29 -8.36
C ARG A 45 1.88 -11.24 -8.52
N ALA A 46 1.12 -11.70 -7.53
CA ALA A 46 -0.34 -11.67 -7.57
C ALA A 46 -0.88 -10.23 -7.49
N GLU A 47 -0.36 -9.42 -6.58
CA GLU A 47 -0.76 -8.00 -6.46
C GLU A 47 -0.38 -7.18 -7.68
N SER A 48 0.80 -7.39 -8.26
CA SER A 48 1.21 -6.68 -9.48
C SER A 48 0.34 -7.04 -10.68
N GLY A 49 -0.19 -8.27 -10.73
CA GLY A 49 -1.22 -8.66 -11.70
C GLY A 49 -2.52 -7.85 -11.53
N ILE A 50 -2.97 -7.63 -10.30
CA ILE A 50 -4.15 -6.79 -10.01
C ILE A 50 -3.90 -5.34 -10.46
N VAL A 51 -2.75 -4.78 -10.09
CA VAL A 51 -2.37 -3.39 -10.48
C VAL A 51 -2.31 -3.26 -12.00
N GLN A 52 -1.73 -4.24 -12.70
CA GLN A 52 -1.71 -4.24 -14.17
C GLN A 52 -3.11 -4.25 -14.78
N GLN A 53 -4.03 -5.04 -14.24
CA GLN A 53 -5.43 -5.06 -14.69
C GLN A 53 -6.13 -3.73 -14.44
N LEU A 54 -5.90 -3.09 -13.29
CA LEU A 54 -6.45 -1.77 -12.96
C LEU A 54 -5.94 -0.68 -13.92
N ILE A 55 -4.63 -0.66 -14.19
CA ILE A 55 -3.99 0.26 -15.15
C ILE A 55 -4.59 0.08 -16.55
N HIS A 56 -4.73 -1.16 -17.00
CA HIS A 56 -5.30 -1.46 -18.31
C HIS A 56 -6.78 -1.06 -18.40
N LYS A 57 -7.58 -1.40 -17.39
CA LYS A 57 -9.01 -1.07 -17.34
C LYS A 57 -9.25 0.44 -17.30
N ALA A 58 -8.41 1.19 -16.58
CA ALA A 58 -8.46 2.64 -16.52
C ALA A 58 -7.86 3.31 -17.77
N LYS A 59 -7.32 2.54 -18.73
CA LYS A 59 -6.66 3.04 -19.95
C LYS A 59 -5.59 4.07 -19.65
N VAL A 60 -4.78 3.82 -18.60
CA VAL A 60 -3.71 4.73 -18.21
C VAL A 60 -2.69 4.83 -19.33
N ASP A 61 -2.29 6.06 -19.66
CA ASP A 61 -1.26 6.31 -20.67
C ASP A 61 0.12 5.90 -20.14
N THR A 62 0.62 4.78 -20.65
CA THR A 62 1.94 4.25 -20.25
C THR A 62 3.11 4.95 -20.91
N THR A 63 2.87 5.85 -21.91
CA THR A 63 3.89 6.72 -22.46
C THR A 63 4.18 7.94 -21.56
N GLY A 64 3.35 8.17 -20.58
CA GLY A 64 3.51 9.20 -19.56
C GLY A 64 4.41 8.79 -18.41
N ALA A 65 4.37 9.59 -17.35
CA ALA A 65 5.18 9.40 -16.15
C ALA A 65 4.38 8.79 -14.99
N VAL A 66 5.08 8.02 -14.14
CA VAL A 66 4.57 7.54 -12.84
C VAL A 66 5.29 8.26 -11.71
N LEU A 67 4.54 8.61 -10.67
CA LEU A 67 5.06 9.02 -9.38
C LEU A 67 4.73 7.95 -8.35
N ASP A 68 5.75 7.32 -7.76
CA ASP A 68 5.63 6.34 -6.68
C ASP A 68 6.09 6.99 -5.36
N LEU A 69 5.14 7.27 -4.47
CA LEU A 69 5.39 7.95 -3.20
C LEU A 69 5.44 6.97 -2.04
N GLY A 70 6.51 7.06 -1.24
CA GLY A 70 6.80 6.10 -0.19
C GLY A 70 7.20 4.75 -0.79
N SER A 71 8.15 4.76 -1.70
CA SER A 71 8.49 3.64 -2.57
C SER A 71 9.18 2.46 -1.85
N GLY A 72 9.60 2.67 -0.59
CA GLY A 72 10.27 1.65 0.21
C GLY A 72 11.54 1.13 -0.46
N VAL A 73 11.68 -0.19 -0.55
CA VAL A 73 12.85 -0.84 -1.19
C VAL A 73 12.76 -0.94 -2.71
N GLY A 74 11.71 -0.37 -3.33
CA GLY A 74 11.64 -0.12 -4.77
C GLY A 74 11.05 -1.22 -5.64
N TYR A 75 10.36 -2.21 -5.10
CA TYR A 75 9.73 -3.26 -5.93
C TYR A 75 8.63 -2.72 -6.85
N TRP A 76 7.80 -1.79 -6.36
CA TRP A 76 6.79 -1.13 -7.20
C TRP A 76 7.42 -0.19 -8.22
N ALA A 77 8.43 0.59 -7.81
CA ALA A 77 9.17 1.44 -8.74
C ALA A 77 9.78 0.65 -9.90
N GLU A 78 10.40 -0.50 -9.61
CA GLU A 78 10.92 -1.42 -10.62
C GLU A 78 9.82 -1.97 -11.54
N PHE A 79 8.69 -2.39 -10.97
CA PHE A 79 7.53 -2.84 -11.74
C PHE A 79 7.03 -1.76 -12.72
N PHE A 80 6.97 -0.50 -12.29
CA PHE A 80 6.55 0.60 -13.15
C PHE A 80 7.62 0.98 -14.18
N ALA A 81 8.91 0.90 -13.85
CA ALA A 81 9.99 1.17 -14.79
C ALA A 81 9.97 0.26 -16.01
N LEU A 82 9.48 -0.98 -15.85
CA LEU A 82 9.27 -1.93 -16.95
C LEU A 82 8.09 -1.59 -17.87
N LYS A 83 7.22 -0.64 -17.50
CA LYS A 83 5.92 -0.42 -18.17
C LYS A 83 5.69 1.02 -18.64
N PHE A 84 6.32 1.98 -18.01
CA PHE A 84 6.11 3.40 -18.27
C PHE A 84 7.37 4.05 -18.81
N ASN A 85 7.21 5.15 -19.56
CA ASN A 85 8.34 5.86 -20.11
C ASN A 85 9.20 6.59 -19.06
N LYS A 86 8.61 6.96 -17.93
CA LYS A 86 9.32 7.64 -16.84
C LYS A 86 8.75 7.25 -15.50
N VAL A 87 9.62 6.99 -14.54
CA VAL A 87 9.26 6.72 -13.14
C VAL A 87 10.06 7.63 -12.22
N ILE A 88 9.37 8.33 -11.34
CA ILE A 88 9.94 9.08 -10.23
C ILE A 88 9.48 8.39 -8.95
N ALA A 89 10.41 7.95 -8.12
CA ALA A 89 10.14 7.29 -6.85
C ALA A 89 10.74 8.09 -5.70
N VAL A 90 9.92 8.34 -4.67
CA VAL A 90 10.28 9.16 -3.52
C VAL A 90 10.27 8.30 -2.26
N GLU A 91 11.35 8.35 -1.49
CA GLU A 91 11.48 7.63 -0.23
C GLU A 91 12.24 8.48 0.80
N ALA A 92 11.69 8.59 2.01
CA ALA A 92 12.23 9.42 3.09
C ALA A 92 13.30 8.70 3.93
N SER A 93 13.20 7.37 4.06
CA SER A 93 14.13 6.56 4.84
C SER A 93 15.42 6.34 4.05
N THR A 94 16.56 6.79 4.58
CA THR A 94 17.87 6.65 3.93
C THR A 94 18.19 5.21 3.53
N PRO A 95 18.08 4.18 4.43
CA PRO A 95 18.41 2.81 4.05
C PRO A 95 17.46 2.24 2.99
N LEU A 96 16.19 2.62 3.01
CA LEU A 96 15.22 2.19 2.00
C LEU A 96 15.48 2.88 0.65
N TYR A 97 15.72 4.20 0.69
CA TYR A 97 16.09 4.97 -0.51
C TYR A 97 17.32 4.43 -1.22
N GLU A 98 18.41 4.17 -0.48
CA GLU A 98 19.63 3.62 -1.05
C GLU A 98 19.41 2.24 -1.68
N THR A 99 18.55 1.43 -1.06
CA THR A 99 18.21 0.10 -1.58
C THR A 99 17.36 0.21 -2.85
N MET A 100 16.37 1.10 -2.87
CA MET A 100 15.57 1.40 -4.05
C MET A 100 16.44 1.93 -5.20
N ALA A 101 17.31 2.90 -4.93
CA ALA A 101 18.20 3.48 -5.93
C ALA A 101 19.12 2.43 -6.56
N ARG A 102 19.68 1.52 -5.76
CA ARG A 102 20.49 0.40 -6.27
C ARG A 102 19.65 -0.59 -7.08
N ARG A 103 18.47 -0.97 -6.61
CA ARG A 103 17.56 -1.89 -7.30
C ARG A 103 17.20 -1.41 -8.69
N CYS A 104 16.91 -0.14 -8.82
CA CYS A 104 16.43 0.45 -10.06
C CYS A 104 17.54 1.12 -10.90
N SER A 105 18.81 0.99 -10.50
CA SER A 105 19.94 1.69 -11.14
C SER A 105 20.18 1.32 -12.62
N SER A 106 19.67 0.18 -13.08
CA SER A 106 19.81 -0.26 -14.47
C SER A 106 18.71 0.28 -15.41
N TYR A 107 17.73 1.00 -14.88
CA TYR A 107 16.64 1.58 -15.68
C TYR A 107 16.91 3.04 -15.99
N ASP A 108 17.13 3.37 -17.27
CA ASP A 108 17.42 4.73 -17.73
C ASP A 108 16.23 5.69 -17.54
N ASN A 109 15.02 5.15 -17.44
CA ASN A 109 13.77 5.89 -17.25
C ASN A 109 13.38 6.10 -15.77
N PHE A 110 14.26 5.75 -14.84
CA PHE A 110 14.00 5.82 -13.40
C PHE A 110 14.79 6.95 -12.72
N THR A 111 14.12 7.66 -11.80
CA THR A 111 14.72 8.67 -10.95
C THR A 111 14.33 8.41 -9.49
N ALA A 112 15.34 8.22 -8.62
CA ALA A 112 15.15 8.12 -7.18
C ALA A 112 15.29 9.52 -6.53
N ILE A 113 14.37 9.85 -5.62
CA ILE A 113 14.39 11.09 -4.85
C ILE A 113 14.35 10.75 -3.37
N HIS A 114 15.33 11.29 -2.62
CA HIS A 114 15.39 11.15 -1.17
C HIS A 114 14.73 12.36 -0.53
N ASP A 115 13.44 12.26 -0.24
CA ASP A 115 12.65 13.35 0.35
C ASP A 115 11.46 12.82 1.14
N ASP A 116 10.91 13.67 2.00
CA ASP A 116 9.66 13.40 2.71
C ASP A 116 8.46 13.69 1.78
N VAL A 117 7.50 12.77 1.75
CA VAL A 117 6.33 12.89 0.87
C VAL A 117 5.46 14.12 1.12
N LEU A 118 5.47 14.66 2.34
CA LEU A 118 4.72 15.87 2.68
C LEU A 118 5.41 17.14 2.17
N SER A 119 6.74 17.19 2.23
CA SER A 119 7.54 18.34 1.75
C SER A 119 7.85 18.27 0.26
N PHE A 120 7.91 17.06 -0.32
CA PHE A 120 8.22 16.86 -1.72
C PHE A 120 7.29 17.65 -2.65
N GLN A 121 7.88 18.34 -3.60
CA GLN A 121 7.16 19.08 -4.65
C GLN A 121 7.36 18.37 -6.00
N PRO A 122 6.30 17.71 -6.52
CA PRO A 122 6.38 17.10 -7.84
C PRO A 122 6.65 18.12 -8.94
N GLU A 123 7.40 17.71 -9.96
CA GLU A 123 7.59 18.48 -11.19
C GLU A 123 6.95 17.76 -12.38
N GLY A 124 6.23 18.50 -13.20
CA GLY A 124 5.52 17.94 -14.35
C GLY A 124 4.15 17.35 -14.00
N ARG A 125 3.70 16.43 -14.85
CA ARG A 125 2.41 15.77 -14.71
C ARG A 125 2.57 14.26 -14.85
N PHE A 126 1.65 13.52 -14.22
CA PHE A 126 1.74 12.08 -14.11
C PHE A 126 0.48 11.38 -14.63
N SER A 127 0.67 10.34 -15.42
CA SER A 127 -0.42 9.45 -15.83
C SER A 127 -0.89 8.55 -14.69
N LEU A 128 0.03 8.22 -13.78
CA LEU A 128 -0.22 7.43 -12.58
C LEU A 128 0.53 8.02 -11.39
N ILE A 129 -0.18 8.23 -10.29
CA ILE A 129 0.42 8.47 -8.98
C ILE A 129 0.06 7.25 -8.11
N PHE A 130 1.07 6.56 -7.61
CA PHE A 130 0.91 5.35 -6.81
C PHE A 130 1.27 5.60 -5.34
N LEU A 131 0.37 5.16 -4.44
CA LEU A 131 0.53 5.23 -2.99
C LEU A 131 0.40 3.80 -2.44
N GLY A 132 1.53 3.14 -2.25
CA GLY A 132 1.57 1.73 -1.87
C GLY A 132 1.69 1.48 -0.37
N GLY A 133 0.66 1.77 0.42
CA GLY A 133 0.70 1.64 1.88
C GLY A 133 1.34 2.86 2.54
N LEU A 134 0.99 4.05 2.10
CA LEU A 134 1.54 5.32 2.59
C LEU A 134 0.56 6.07 3.48
N LEU A 135 -0.72 6.12 3.12
CA LEU A 135 -1.71 6.95 3.81
C LEU A 135 -1.94 6.54 5.26
N MET A 136 -1.67 5.29 5.59
CA MET A 136 -1.74 4.81 6.96
C MET A 136 -0.65 5.40 7.89
N TYR A 137 0.39 6.01 7.35
CA TYR A 137 1.44 6.68 8.11
C TYR A 137 1.26 8.19 8.18
N LEU A 138 0.10 8.70 7.81
CA LEU A 138 -0.24 10.12 7.80
C LEU A 138 -1.50 10.39 8.62
N ASN A 139 -1.47 11.52 9.35
CA ASN A 139 -2.65 12.07 10.00
C ASN A 139 -3.67 12.51 8.96
N GLU A 140 -4.95 12.59 9.34
CA GLU A 140 -6.04 12.86 8.40
C GLU A 140 -5.87 14.18 7.64
N GLU A 141 -5.43 15.22 8.34
CA GLU A 141 -5.18 16.54 7.75
C GLU A 141 -4.13 16.48 6.64
N ASP A 142 -3.05 15.71 6.88
CA ASP A 142 -1.97 15.54 5.92
C ASP A 142 -2.36 14.64 4.76
N VAL A 143 -3.21 13.63 4.98
CA VAL A 143 -3.82 12.83 3.91
C VAL A 143 -4.61 13.74 2.96
N VAL A 144 -5.47 14.60 3.51
CA VAL A 144 -6.28 15.53 2.72
C VAL A 144 -5.39 16.52 1.95
N ALA A 145 -4.41 17.11 2.63
CA ALA A 145 -3.48 18.07 2.02
C ALA A 145 -2.66 17.41 0.89
N LEU A 146 -2.14 16.20 1.14
CA LEU A 146 -1.39 15.43 0.15
C LEU A 146 -2.25 15.09 -1.08
N LEU A 147 -3.44 14.54 -0.88
CA LEU A 147 -4.32 14.15 -1.98
C LEU A 147 -4.74 15.34 -2.84
N ARG A 148 -5.06 16.48 -2.24
CA ARG A 148 -5.37 17.73 -2.97
C ARG A 148 -4.17 18.22 -3.78
N LYS A 149 -2.97 18.16 -3.20
CA LYS A 149 -1.73 18.47 -3.91
C LYS A 149 -1.52 17.53 -5.09
N LEU A 150 -1.59 16.23 -4.89
CA LEU A 150 -1.34 15.23 -5.92
C LEU A 150 -2.33 15.30 -7.08
N LYS A 151 -3.61 15.59 -6.80
CA LYS A 151 -4.63 15.81 -7.83
C LYS A 151 -4.21 16.84 -8.86
N SER A 152 -3.54 17.93 -8.45
CA SER A 152 -3.11 19.00 -9.35
C SER A 152 -1.97 18.59 -10.30
N PHE A 153 -1.28 17.48 -10.02
CA PHE A 153 -0.19 16.95 -10.84
C PHE A 153 -0.61 15.78 -11.75
N LEU A 154 -1.89 15.46 -11.80
CA LEU A 154 -2.39 14.46 -12.74
C LEU A 154 -2.40 15.00 -14.17
N SER A 155 -1.95 14.19 -15.11
CA SER A 155 -2.18 14.41 -16.55
C SER A 155 -3.69 14.30 -16.85
N PRO A 156 -4.17 14.84 -17.98
CA PRO A 156 -5.52 14.56 -18.46
C PRO A 156 -5.74 13.03 -18.54
N GLY A 157 -6.80 12.54 -17.90
CA GLY A 157 -7.05 11.09 -17.79
C GLY A 157 -6.14 10.32 -16.85
N GLY A 158 -5.23 11.01 -16.13
CA GLY A 158 -4.39 10.40 -15.11
C GLY A 158 -5.16 9.94 -13.88
N ILE A 159 -4.60 8.99 -13.15
CA ILE A 159 -5.21 8.37 -11.97
C ILE A 159 -4.28 8.42 -10.75
N ILE A 160 -4.89 8.38 -9.56
CA ILE A 160 -4.21 8.00 -8.34
C ILE A 160 -4.64 6.57 -8.00
N LEU A 161 -3.68 5.70 -7.73
CA LEU A 161 -3.92 4.34 -7.28
C LEU A 161 -3.35 4.16 -5.88
N CYS A 162 -4.24 3.99 -4.90
CA CYS A 162 -3.86 3.70 -3.52
C CYS A 162 -3.96 2.20 -3.26
N ARG A 163 -3.02 1.67 -2.49
CA ARG A 163 -3.02 0.32 -1.96
C ARG A 163 -2.81 0.42 -0.45
N GLU A 164 -3.88 0.31 0.32
CA GLU A 164 -3.85 0.63 1.75
C GLU A 164 -4.38 -0.51 2.61
N SER A 165 -3.76 -0.71 3.77
CA SER A 165 -4.31 -1.58 4.80
C SER A 165 -5.58 -0.96 5.38
N THR A 166 -6.60 -1.79 5.56
CA THR A 166 -7.94 -1.35 5.97
C THR A 166 -8.45 -2.15 7.15
N VAL A 167 -9.37 -1.57 7.89
CA VAL A 167 -10.13 -2.23 8.95
C VAL A 167 -11.60 -2.31 8.56
N ARG A 168 -12.37 -3.12 9.29
CA ARG A 168 -13.78 -3.35 8.97
C ARG A 168 -14.62 -2.08 9.15
N ASN A 169 -14.44 -1.39 10.27
CA ASN A 169 -15.23 -0.21 10.62
C ASN A 169 -14.35 0.89 11.22
N GLY A 170 -14.67 2.13 10.91
CA GLY A 170 -14.06 3.32 11.52
C GLY A 170 -12.57 3.43 11.29
N THR A 171 -11.86 3.76 12.35
CA THR A 171 -10.41 4.01 12.34
C THR A 171 -9.78 3.40 13.58
N ILE A 172 -8.64 2.73 13.40
CA ILE A 172 -7.83 2.17 14.49
C ILE A 172 -6.43 2.79 14.40
N THR A 173 -5.96 3.38 15.51
CA THR A 173 -4.59 3.88 15.62
C THR A 173 -3.74 2.87 16.38
N ARG A 174 -2.59 2.55 15.84
CA ARG A 174 -1.55 1.77 16.50
C ARG A 174 -0.52 2.70 17.11
N ASP A 175 -0.30 2.55 18.41
CA ASP A 175 0.66 3.29 19.19
C ASP A 175 1.90 2.45 19.54
N GLY A 176 2.95 3.10 20.05
CA GLY A 176 4.20 2.45 20.42
C GLY A 176 5.35 2.78 19.46
N ASP A 177 6.30 1.85 19.35
CA ASP A 177 7.47 2.04 18.44
C ASP A 177 7.09 2.01 16.96
N TYR A 178 6.01 1.30 16.63
CA TYR A 178 5.38 1.29 15.31
C TYR A 178 4.04 2.00 15.39
N GLN A 179 3.89 3.09 14.68
CA GLN A 179 2.66 3.87 14.64
C GLN A 179 2.03 3.85 13.23
N ALA A 180 0.73 3.63 13.17
CA ALA A 180 -0.06 3.67 11.95
C ALA A 180 -1.53 3.94 12.25
N VAL A 181 -2.24 4.56 11.31
CA VAL A 181 -3.70 4.76 11.33
C VAL A 181 -4.34 3.90 10.26
N TYR A 182 -5.04 2.86 10.67
CA TYR A 182 -5.80 2.01 9.78
C TYR A 182 -7.24 2.50 9.67
N ARG A 183 -7.67 2.81 8.47
CA ARG A 183 -9.02 3.34 8.18
C ARG A 183 -9.86 2.31 7.46
N SER A 184 -11.17 2.31 7.71
CA SER A 184 -12.11 1.48 6.96
C SER A 184 -12.29 1.99 5.53
N VAL A 185 -12.82 1.12 4.65
CA VAL A 185 -13.16 1.52 3.28
C VAL A 185 -14.11 2.72 3.27
N PRO A 186 -15.23 2.76 4.04
CA PRO A 186 -16.08 3.95 4.08
C PRO A 186 -15.34 5.23 4.52
N THR A 187 -14.42 5.13 5.49
CA THR A 187 -13.60 6.27 5.92
C THR A 187 -12.73 6.79 4.79
N TYR A 188 -12.03 5.91 4.06
CA TYR A 188 -11.24 6.31 2.89
C TYR A 188 -12.10 6.94 1.79
N LEU A 189 -13.28 6.37 1.49
CA LEU A 189 -14.20 6.94 0.50
C LEU A 189 -14.63 8.36 0.88
N GLY A 190 -14.90 8.61 2.16
CA GLY A 190 -15.21 9.95 2.67
C GLY A 190 -14.07 10.94 2.46
N LEU A 191 -12.82 10.54 2.76
CA LEU A 191 -11.63 11.36 2.56
C LEU A 191 -11.40 11.69 1.07
N PHE A 192 -11.52 10.70 0.19
CA PHE A 192 -11.34 10.91 -1.25
C PHE A 192 -12.40 11.86 -1.82
N ASN A 193 -13.66 11.67 -1.44
CA ASN A 193 -14.75 12.58 -1.84
C ASN A 193 -14.53 14.00 -1.31
N GLY A 194 -14.04 14.16 -0.08
CA GLY A 194 -13.69 15.47 0.51
C GLY A 194 -12.52 16.17 -0.19
N CYS A 195 -11.75 15.45 -1.01
CA CYS A 195 -10.68 15.98 -1.87
C CYS A 195 -11.13 16.18 -3.33
N ASP A 196 -12.40 16.04 -3.66
CA ASP A 196 -12.96 16.02 -5.03
C ASP A 196 -12.25 14.98 -5.92
N LEU A 197 -11.95 13.83 -5.35
CA LEU A 197 -11.45 12.66 -6.06
C LEU A 197 -12.60 11.65 -6.22
N ALA A 198 -12.95 11.34 -7.46
CA ALA A 198 -13.95 10.34 -7.75
C ALA A 198 -13.35 8.94 -7.63
N VAL A 199 -13.97 8.09 -6.83
CA VAL A 199 -13.59 6.68 -6.69
C VAL A 199 -14.21 5.89 -7.82
N VAL A 200 -13.40 5.44 -8.77
CA VAL A 200 -13.86 4.66 -9.94
C VAL A 200 -14.02 3.19 -9.58
N GLN A 201 -13.11 2.69 -8.77
CA GLN A 201 -13.12 1.29 -8.35
C GLN A 201 -12.45 1.12 -7.00
N THR A 202 -13.07 0.29 -6.17
CA THR A 202 -12.48 -0.26 -4.95
C THR A 202 -12.42 -1.78 -5.11
N CYS A 203 -11.29 -2.40 -4.85
CA CYS A 203 -11.18 -3.84 -4.88
C CYS A 203 -10.36 -4.39 -3.70
N LEU A 204 -10.84 -5.51 -3.17
CA LEU A 204 -10.17 -6.22 -2.10
C LEU A 204 -8.87 -6.83 -2.62
N ASN A 205 -7.77 -6.60 -1.92
CA ASN A 205 -6.49 -7.22 -2.18
C ASN A 205 -6.44 -8.63 -1.56
N VAL A 206 -6.96 -9.61 -2.28
CA VAL A 206 -7.04 -11.00 -1.79
C VAL A 206 -5.66 -11.59 -1.45
N PRO A 207 -4.58 -11.37 -2.24
CA PRO A 207 -3.23 -11.85 -1.89
C PRO A 207 -2.72 -11.36 -0.53
N TYR A 208 -3.15 -10.18 -0.08
CA TYR A 208 -2.82 -9.66 1.25
C TYR A 208 -3.39 -10.53 2.37
N ILE A 209 -4.63 -10.97 2.23
CA ILE A 209 -5.39 -11.64 3.30
C ILE A 209 -4.68 -12.91 3.76
N LEU A 210 -4.20 -13.72 2.84
CA LEU A 210 -3.52 -14.99 3.16
C LEU A 210 -2.28 -14.76 4.06
N MET A 211 -1.42 -13.82 3.67
CA MET A 211 -0.23 -13.51 4.46
C MET A 211 -0.59 -12.84 5.78
N GLN A 212 -1.58 -11.97 5.81
CA GLN A 212 -2.04 -11.31 7.02
C GLN A 212 -2.63 -12.31 8.03
N MET A 213 -3.41 -13.29 7.57
CA MET A 213 -3.87 -14.39 8.41
C MET A 213 -2.69 -15.15 9.03
N GLY A 214 -1.69 -15.46 8.23
CA GLY A 214 -0.46 -16.09 8.71
C GLY A 214 0.27 -15.25 9.75
N CYS A 215 0.42 -13.95 9.51
CA CYS A 215 1.04 -13.03 10.47
C CYS A 215 0.30 -12.99 11.81
N GLU A 216 -1.01 -12.88 11.79
CA GLU A 216 -1.83 -12.83 13.00
C GLU A 216 -1.79 -14.17 13.78
N LEU A 217 -1.78 -15.31 13.07
CA LEU A 217 -1.62 -16.62 13.68
C LEU A 217 -0.25 -16.74 14.37
N ILE A 218 0.83 -16.35 13.69
CA ILE A 218 2.19 -16.41 14.27
C ILE A 218 2.32 -15.46 15.46
N ARG A 219 1.72 -14.27 15.39
CA ARG A 219 1.70 -13.33 16.53
C ARG A 219 1.03 -13.96 17.73
N LYS A 220 -0.18 -14.53 17.58
CA LYS A 220 -0.88 -15.25 18.66
C LYS A 220 -0.08 -16.45 19.18
N TRP A 221 0.60 -17.16 18.29
CA TRP A 221 1.50 -18.24 18.70
C TRP A 221 2.62 -17.73 19.61
N LYS A 222 3.30 -16.66 19.22
CA LYS A 222 4.37 -16.04 20.01
C LYS A 222 3.91 -15.53 21.37
N GLU A 223 2.70 -15.01 21.46
CA GLU A 223 2.11 -14.51 22.71
C GLU A 223 1.78 -15.63 23.70
N ASN A 224 1.47 -16.84 23.22
CA ASN A 224 0.98 -17.95 24.04
C ASN A 224 2.01 -19.06 24.28
N VAL A 225 3.16 -19.03 23.61
CA VAL A 225 4.17 -20.10 23.70
C VAL A 225 5.50 -19.51 24.18
N PRO A 226 6.16 -20.13 25.20
CA PRO A 226 7.47 -19.71 25.68
C PRO A 226 8.50 -19.64 24.54
N GLY A 227 9.38 -18.62 24.56
CA GLY A 227 10.29 -18.29 23.46
C GLY A 227 11.17 -19.45 22.98
N ASN A 228 11.63 -20.31 23.92
CA ASN A 228 12.43 -21.48 23.63
C ASN A 228 11.68 -22.61 22.90
N LEU A 229 10.35 -22.59 22.90
CA LEU A 229 9.48 -23.59 22.25
C LEU A 229 8.77 -23.06 21.00
N GLN A 230 8.98 -21.79 20.63
CA GLN A 230 8.21 -21.17 19.56
C GLN A 230 8.48 -21.76 18.17
N MET A 231 9.67 -22.26 17.88
CA MET A 231 10.05 -22.86 16.59
C MET A 231 9.50 -22.06 15.38
N VAL A 232 9.61 -20.74 15.42
CA VAL A 232 8.95 -19.79 14.48
C VAL A 232 9.13 -20.17 13.00
N PRO A 233 10.33 -20.58 12.51
CA PRO A 233 10.49 -20.95 11.11
C PRO A 233 9.63 -22.15 10.70
N VAL A 234 9.50 -23.16 11.57
CA VAL A 234 8.68 -24.35 11.29
C VAL A 234 7.20 -23.99 11.30
N VAL A 235 6.76 -23.30 12.35
CA VAL A 235 5.36 -22.88 12.49
C VAL A 235 4.96 -21.90 11.39
N GLY A 236 5.83 -20.98 11.01
CA GLY A 236 5.62 -20.04 9.91
C GLY A 236 5.43 -20.74 8.56
N HIS A 237 6.26 -21.74 8.25
CA HIS A 237 6.11 -22.54 7.03
C HIS A 237 4.80 -23.33 7.04
N LEU A 238 4.47 -23.99 8.14
CA LEU A 238 3.22 -24.76 8.28
C LEU A 238 1.99 -23.86 8.14
N ALA A 239 1.98 -22.71 8.82
CA ALA A 239 0.88 -21.73 8.71
C ALA A 239 0.71 -21.22 7.28
N TYR A 240 1.80 -20.81 6.64
CA TYR A 240 1.76 -20.30 5.26
C TYR A 240 1.25 -21.36 4.27
N TRP A 241 1.82 -22.56 4.27
CA TRP A 241 1.43 -23.60 3.31
C TRP A 241 0.04 -24.15 3.61
N GLY A 242 -0.34 -24.27 4.90
CA GLY A 242 -1.70 -24.67 5.28
C GLY A 242 -2.75 -23.68 4.78
N LEU A 243 -2.53 -22.38 4.97
CA LEU A 243 -3.41 -21.34 4.45
C LEU A 243 -3.45 -21.32 2.91
N ARG A 244 -2.30 -21.49 2.26
CA ARG A 244 -2.21 -21.49 0.79
C ARG A 244 -2.91 -22.67 0.15
N LEU A 245 -2.76 -23.86 0.71
CA LEU A 245 -3.44 -25.07 0.22
C LEU A 245 -4.95 -25.02 0.52
N GLY A 246 -5.33 -24.44 1.64
CA GLY A 246 -6.73 -24.26 2.03
C GLY A 246 -7.45 -23.10 1.37
N ASN A 247 -6.73 -22.21 0.66
CA ASN A 247 -7.34 -21.09 -0.07
C ASN A 247 -8.09 -21.63 -1.32
N PRO A 248 -9.30 -21.13 -1.65
CA PRO A 248 -9.98 -19.96 -1.05
C PRO A 248 -10.87 -20.26 0.15
N TRP A 249 -11.05 -21.51 0.53
CA TRP A 249 -12.01 -21.89 1.59
C TRP A 249 -11.63 -21.32 2.96
N VAL A 250 -10.40 -21.59 3.42
CA VAL A 250 -9.92 -21.16 4.74
C VAL A 250 -9.93 -19.64 4.89
N THR A 251 -9.62 -18.90 3.83
CA THR A 251 -9.60 -17.43 3.85
C THR A 251 -10.99 -16.80 3.87
N ARG A 252 -12.03 -17.55 3.45
CA ARG A 252 -13.41 -17.06 3.40
C ARG A 252 -14.24 -17.44 4.63
N ILE A 253 -13.92 -18.58 5.28
CA ILE A 253 -14.69 -19.08 6.40
C ILE A 253 -14.87 -18.06 7.53
N PRO A 254 -13.83 -17.35 8.02
CA PRO A 254 -14.01 -16.39 9.08
C PRO A 254 -15.01 -15.28 8.71
N SER A 255 -14.92 -14.74 7.51
CA SER A 255 -15.85 -13.71 7.02
C SER A 255 -17.28 -14.23 6.92
N LEU A 256 -17.49 -15.47 6.46
CA LEU A 256 -18.81 -16.09 6.39
C LEU A 256 -19.43 -16.33 7.78
N MET A 257 -18.59 -16.54 8.78
CA MET A 257 -19.00 -16.72 10.18
C MET A 257 -19.13 -15.40 10.95
N GLY A 258 -18.89 -14.25 10.32
CA GLY A 258 -18.90 -12.94 10.97
C GLY A 258 -17.73 -12.72 11.93
N ILE A 259 -16.66 -13.48 11.79
CA ILE A 259 -15.45 -13.35 12.60
C ILE A 259 -14.50 -12.35 11.92
N ASP A 260 -14.03 -11.36 12.68
CA ASP A 260 -13.02 -10.38 12.23
C ASP A 260 -11.63 -10.99 12.26
N PHE A 261 -11.35 -11.86 11.27
CA PHE A 261 -10.06 -12.47 11.07
C PHE A 261 -9.76 -12.61 9.57
N PRO A 262 -8.65 -12.05 9.09
CA PRO A 262 -7.70 -11.22 9.84
C PRO A 262 -8.30 -9.86 10.25
N GLU A 263 -7.74 -9.23 11.28
CA GLU A 263 -8.16 -7.88 11.74
C GLU A 263 -7.94 -6.84 10.64
N LEU A 264 -6.80 -6.94 9.95
CA LEU A 264 -6.47 -6.08 8.83
C LEU A 264 -6.78 -6.77 7.50
N THR A 265 -7.40 -6.02 6.61
CA THR A 265 -7.51 -6.32 5.19
C THR A 265 -6.70 -5.29 4.39
N ASN A 266 -6.77 -5.34 3.08
CA ASN A 266 -6.11 -4.37 2.21
C ASN A 266 -6.98 -4.14 0.98
N HIS A 267 -7.04 -2.90 0.52
CA HIS A 267 -7.83 -2.54 -0.64
C HIS A 267 -7.02 -1.68 -1.61
N PHE A 268 -7.30 -1.87 -2.88
CA PHE A 268 -6.91 -0.93 -3.93
C PHE A 268 -8.06 0.06 -4.16
N PHE A 269 -7.69 1.34 -4.29
CA PHE A 269 -8.62 2.42 -4.62
C PHE A 269 -8.12 3.11 -5.90
N LEU A 270 -8.93 3.05 -6.94
CA LEU A 270 -8.66 3.74 -8.20
C LEU A 270 -9.41 5.07 -8.20
N LEU A 271 -8.67 6.16 -8.29
CA LEU A 271 -9.21 7.51 -8.16
C LEU A 271 -8.95 8.34 -9.42
N HIS A 272 -9.96 9.12 -9.83
CA HIS A 272 -9.83 10.16 -10.84
C HIS A 272 -10.03 11.55 -10.24
N SER A 273 -9.50 12.58 -10.87
CA SER A 273 -9.92 13.94 -10.56
C SER A 273 -11.41 14.11 -10.90
N GLY A 274 -12.21 14.63 -9.97
CA GLY A 274 -13.68 14.70 -10.07
C GLY A 274 -14.30 15.53 -11.22
N SER A 275 -13.50 16.09 -12.10
CA SER A 275 -13.96 16.72 -13.34
C SER A 275 -13.88 15.71 -14.49
N GLN A 276 -14.87 14.82 -14.57
CA GLN A 276 -15.16 14.18 -15.86
C GLN A 276 -15.73 15.24 -16.81
N PRO A 277 -15.26 15.34 -18.08
CA PRO A 277 -16.04 16.03 -19.08
C PRO A 277 -17.39 15.29 -19.18
N HIS A 278 -18.46 15.99 -18.93
CA HIS A 278 -19.82 15.54 -19.20
C HIS A 278 -19.84 15.05 -20.65
N ASP A 279 -20.20 13.78 -20.83
CA ASP A 279 -20.54 13.16 -22.12
C ASP A 279 -21.85 13.82 -22.63
N SER A 280 -21.74 15.09 -23.06
CA SER A 280 -22.85 15.88 -23.60
C SER A 280 -23.00 15.77 -25.11
N ASP A 281 -22.43 14.69 -25.73
CA ASP A 281 -22.55 14.46 -27.17
C ASP A 281 -23.12 13.07 -27.52
N LYS A 282 -24.21 12.69 -26.87
CA LYS A 282 -25.10 11.63 -27.38
C LYS A 282 -26.55 12.06 -27.33
N ASN A 283 -26.92 13.10 -28.05
CA ASN A 283 -28.27 13.33 -28.54
C ASN A 283 -28.28 14.49 -29.54
N GLN A 284 -27.74 14.26 -30.73
CA GLN A 284 -28.11 14.96 -31.95
C GLN A 284 -27.72 14.10 -33.14
N THR A 285 -28.55 13.18 -33.51
CA THR A 285 -28.98 12.87 -34.88
C THR A 285 -30.10 11.84 -34.81
#